data_fc15148bd8af065663ee84abc11ad677
#
_entry.id   fc15148bd8af065663ee84abc11ad677
#
_cell.length_a   1.000
_cell.length_b   1.000
_cell.length_c   1.000
_cell.angle_alpha   90.00
_cell.angle_beta   90.00
_cell.angle_gamma   90.00
#
_symmetry.space_group_name_H-M   'P 1'
#
loop_
_entity.id
_entity.type
_entity.pdbx_description
1 polymer ?
#
loop_
_entity_poly.entity_id
_entity_poly.type
_entity_poly.pdbx_seq_one_letter_code
_entity_poly.pdbx_strand_id
1 'polypeptide(L)'
;MDFLPKEINDYCALYTQKEDDVLYQLHRETNQKILRPRMLSGHLQGQLLSFFSKMIQPDKILEIGTYTGYSAICLARGLKKGGELHTIDINEELEDFACSFIQKAGLKDCVKMHVGD
;
A
#
# COMPACT_ATOMS: atom_id res chain seq x y z
N MET A 1 6.16 7.66 12.04
CA MET A 1 6.15 8.94 12.80
C MET A 1 4.93 8.98 13.67
N ASP A 2 5.13 9.18 14.96
CA ASP A 2 4.05 9.12 15.93
C ASP A 2 3.51 10.53 16.19
N PHE A 3 2.47 10.89 15.46
CA PHE A 3 1.76 12.16 15.69
C PHE A 3 0.73 12.06 16.80
N LEU A 4 0.30 10.84 17.09
CA LEU A 4 -0.78 10.60 18.05
C LEU A 4 -0.22 10.05 19.35
N PRO A 5 -0.87 10.33 20.48
CA PRO A 5 -0.55 9.67 21.73
C PRO A 5 -0.64 8.14 21.57
N LYS A 6 0.22 7.44 22.31
CA LYS A 6 0.32 5.97 22.21
C LYS A 6 -1.04 5.30 22.47
N GLU A 7 -1.80 5.83 23.42
CA GLU A 7 -3.10 5.26 23.80
C GLU A 7 -4.10 5.30 22.65
N ILE A 8 -4.07 6.35 21.83
CA ILE A 8 -4.94 6.47 20.66
C ILE A 8 -4.50 5.48 19.59
N ASN A 9 -3.20 5.36 19.35
CA ASN A 9 -2.68 4.37 18.40
C ASN A 9 -3.04 2.96 18.81
N ASP A 10 -2.90 2.61 20.09
CA ASP A 10 -3.22 1.29 20.61
C ASP A 10 -4.72 0.99 20.46
N TYR A 11 -5.58 1.98 20.74
CA TYR A 11 -7.02 1.83 20.55
C TYR A 11 -7.36 1.56 19.08
N CYS A 12 -6.81 2.35 18.16
CA CYS A 12 -7.05 2.16 16.74
C CYS A 12 -6.56 0.80 16.26
N ALA A 13 -5.39 0.37 16.71
CA ALA A 13 -4.85 -0.93 16.33
C ALA A 13 -5.71 -2.09 16.86
N LEU A 14 -6.24 -1.94 18.09
CA LEU A 14 -7.08 -2.98 18.71
C LEU A 14 -8.41 -3.18 17.95
N TYR A 15 -8.99 -2.11 17.46
CA TYR A 15 -10.30 -2.15 16.79
C TYR A 15 -10.22 -2.12 15.26
N THR A 16 -9.03 -2.21 14.70
CA THR A 16 -8.81 -2.29 13.26
C THR A 16 -8.52 -3.73 12.87
N GLN A 17 -9.01 -4.15 11.71
CA GLN A 17 -8.69 -5.47 11.17
C GLN A 17 -7.18 -5.66 11.12
N LYS A 18 -6.71 -6.85 11.49
CA LYS A 18 -5.28 -7.15 11.49
C LYS A 18 -4.68 -7.05 10.10
N GLU A 19 -3.43 -6.62 10.05
CA GLU A 19 -2.62 -6.61 8.84
C GLU A 19 -2.47 -8.04 8.32
N ASP A 20 -2.73 -8.25 7.02
CA ASP A 20 -2.56 -9.58 6.44
C ASP A 20 -1.07 -9.92 6.23
N ASP A 21 -0.80 -11.19 5.91
CA ASP A 21 0.57 -11.68 5.83
C ASP A 21 1.41 -10.96 4.78
N VAL A 22 0.85 -10.64 3.63
CA VAL A 22 1.59 -9.96 2.55
C VAL A 22 1.98 -8.54 2.98
N LEU A 23 1.03 -7.79 3.52
CA LEU A 23 1.29 -6.43 4.00
C LEU A 23 2.22 -6.43 5.21
N TYR A 24 2.07 -7.39 6.10
CA TYR A 24 2.97 -7.54 7.24
C TYR A 24 4.40 -7.78 6.77
N GLN A 25 4.60 -8.69 5.83
CA GLN A 25 5.91 -8.99 5.27
C GLN A 25 6.49 -7.76 4.55
N LEU A 26 5.67 -7.06 3.76
CA LEU A 26 6.08 -5.84 3.08
C LEU A 26 6.54 -4.77 4.08
N HIS A 27 5.75 -4.55 5.13
CA HIS A 27 6.09 -3.63 6.21
C HIS A 27 7.43 -3.97 6.84
N ARG A 28 7.59 -5.24 7.20
CA ARG A 28 8.80 -5.73 7.84
C ARG A 28 10.03 -5.57 6.95
N GLU A 29 9.95 -6.00 5.69
CA GLU A 29 11.09 -5.91 4.78
C GLU A 29 11.40 -4.47 4.38
N THR A 30 10.39 -3.60 4.28
CA THR A 30 10.63 -2.17 4.06
C THR A 30 11.46 -1.58 5.19
N ASN A 31 11.11 -1.88 6.45
CA ASN A 31 11.86 -1.38 7.60
C ASN A 31 13.27 -1.94 7.67
N GLN A 32 13.50 -3.16 7.18
CA GLN A 32 14.81 -3.82 7.26
C GLN A 32 15.75 -3.44 6.12
N LYS A 33 15.22 -3.22 4.90
CA LYS A 33 16.03 -3.17 3.68
C LYS A 33 16.00 -1.83 2.97
N ILE A 34 15.01 -0.98 3.23
CA ILE A 34 14.78 0.22 2.45
C ILE A 34 15.15 1.45 3.27
N LEU A 35 15.76 2.44 2.60
CA LEU A 35 16.01 3.75 3.21
C LEU A 35 14.69 4.49 3.41
N ARG A 36 14.62 5.26 4.50
CA ARG A 36 13.46 6.09 4.84
C ARG A 36 12.16 5.27 4.99
N PRO A 37 12.12 4.24 5.86
CA PRO A 37 10.93 3.42 6.04
C PRO A 37 9.73 4.21 6.56
N ARG A 38 9.94 5.42 7.06
CA ARG A 38 8.86 6.33 7.50
C ARG A 38 7.92 6.75 6.38
N MET A 39 8.33 6.60 5.11
CA MET A 39 7.48 6.90 3.95
C MET A 39 6.42 5.83 3.73
N LEU A 40 6.50 4.71 4.43
CA LEU A 40 5.51 3.66 4.36
C LEU A 40 4.18 4.14 4.95
N SER A 41 3.08 3.88 4.25
CA SER A 41 1.74 4.27 4.72
C SER A 41 1.37 3.64 6.05
N GLY A 42 1.71 2.37 6.22
CA GLY A 42 1.44 1.63 7.43
C GLY A 42 0.04 1.07 7.51
N HIS A 43 -0.23 0.29 8.57
CA HIS A 43 -1.43 -0.52 8.67
C HIS A 43 -2.71 0.32 8.78
N LEU A 44 -2.76 1.30 9.67
CA LEU A 44 -3.99 2.09 9.88
C LEU A 44 -4.34 2.91 8.65
N GLN A 45 -3.36 3.60 8.06
CA GLN A 45 -3.59 4.37 6.83
C GLN A 45 -3.98 3.45 5.68
N GLY A 46 -3.32 2.30 5.56
CA GLY A 46 -3.62 1.32 4.53
C GLY A 46 -5.04 0.78 4.63
N GLN A 47 -5.51 0.49 5.83
CA GLN A 47 -6.88 0.04 6.05
C GLN A 47 -7.90 1.13 5.69
N LEU A 48 -7.60 2.39 6.01
CA LEU A 48 -8.47 3.50 5.64
C LEU A 48 -8.56 3.66 4.12
N LEU A 49 -7.42 3.57 3.42
CA LEU A 49 -7.39 3.63 1.96
C LEU A 49 -8.17 2.48 1.33
N SER A 50 -7.99 1.28 1.85
CA SER A 50 -8.73 0.10 1.40
C SER A 50 -10.24 0.27 1.61
N PHE A 51 -10.62 0.80 2.76
CA PHE A 51 -12.02 1.07 3.09
C PHE A 51 -12.65 2.05 2.10
N PHE A 52 -12.00 3.18 1.84
CA PHE A 52 -12.49 4.16 0.87
C PHE A 52 -12.59 3.56 -0.53
N SER A 53 -11.58 2.82 -0.96
CA SER A 53 -11.58 2.18 -2.26
C SER A 53 -12.73 1.19 -2.40
N LYS A 54 -12.98 0.38 -1.39
CA LYS A 54 -14.09 -0.58 -1.38
C LYS A 54 -15.45 0.11 -1.38
N MET A 55 -15.58 1.26 -0.74
CA MET A 55 -16.81 2.06 -0.79
C MET A 55 -17.09 2.62 -2.17
N ILE A 56 -16.05 3.10 -2.84
CA ILE A 56 -16.16 3.76 -4.15
C ILE A 56 -16.25 2.73 -5.28
N GLN A 57 -15.55 1.60 -5.15
CA GLN A 57 -15.41 0.58 -6.19
C GLN A 57 -14.99 1.19 -7.53
N PRO A 58 -13.81 1.83 -7.60
CA PRO A 58 -13.41 2.57 -8.79
C PRO A 58 -12.99 1.64 -9.94
N ASP A 59 -13.18 2.11 -11.17
CA ASP A 59 -12.62 1.46 -12.36
C ASP A 59 -11.15 1.80 -12.54
N LYS A 60 -10.77 3.01 -12.18
CA LYS A 60 -9.41 3.53 -12.35
C LYS A 60 -8.96 4.24 -11.09
N ILE A 61 -7.72 3.97 -10.71
CA ILE A 61 -7.06 4.67 -9.62
C ILE A 61 -5.72 5.17 -10.15
N LEU A 62 -5.38 6.40 -9.83
CA LEU A 62 -4.05 6.95 -10.07
C LEU A 62 -3.40 7.26 -8.73
N GLU A 63 -2.22 6.70 -8.51
CA GLU A 63 -1.41 6.97 -7.33
C GLU A 63 -0.08 7.61 -7.75
N ILE A 64 0.31 8.69 -7.10
CA ILE A 64 1.60 9.32 -7.29
C ILE A 64 2.43 9.06 -6.04
N GLY A 65 3.54 8.35 -6.22
CA GLY A 65 4.39 7.89 -5.13
C GLY A 65 4.13 6.44 -4.75
N THR A 66 4.70 5.52 -5.52
CA THR A 66 4.55 4.06 -5.28
C THR A 66 5.27 3.63 -4.00
N TYR A 67 6.45 4.15 -3.81
CA TYR A 67 7.39 3.72 -2.79
C TYR A 67 7.57 2.19 -2.85
N THR A 68 7.19 1.46 -1.80
CA THR A 68 7.31 -0.01 -1.78
C THR A 68 6.01 -0.74 -2.14
N GLY A 69 4.95 -0.01 -2.47
CA GLY A 69 3.70 -0.56 -2.97
C GLY A 69 2.62 -0.80 -1.93
N TYR A 70 2.83 -0.44 -0.68
CA TYR A 70 1.87 -0.72 0.40
C TYR A 70 0.51 -0.08 0.13
N SER A 71 0.46 1.22 -0.13
CA SER A 71 -0.79 1.93 -0.41
C SER A 71 -1.42 1.47 -1.73
N ALA A 72 -0.61 1.18 -2.74
CA ALA A 72 -1.10 0.65 -4.01
C ALA A 72 -1.87 -0.66 -3.81
N ILE A 73 -1.33 -1.57 -3.00
CA ILE A 73 -2.00 -2.83 -2.67
C ILE A 73 -3.32 -2.57 -1.96
N CYS A 74 -3.33 -1.70 -0.97
CA CYS A 74 -4.53 -1.37 -0.21
C CYS A 74 -5.62 -0.77 -1.09
N LEU A 75 -5.25 0.18 -1.94
CA LEU A 75 -6.19 0.83 -2.86
C LEU A 75 -6.72 -0.13 -3.93
N ALA A 76 -5.86 -0.99 -4.47
CA ALA A 76 -6.25 -1.92 -5.52
C ALA A 76 -7.29 -2.94 -5.06
N ARG A 77 -7.35 -3.22 -3.78
CA ARG A 77 -8.32 -4.19 -3.23
C ARG A 77 -9.77 -3.74 -3.34
N GLY A 78 -10.01 -2.46 -3.60
CA GLY A 78 -11.37 -1.94 -3.82
C GLY A 78 -11.75 -1.78 -5.28
N LEU A 79 -10.85 -2.07 -6.22
CA LEU A 79 -11.15 -1.94 -7.64
C LEU A 79 -12.33 -2.80 -8.06
N LYS A 80 -13.15 -2.28 -8.99
CA LYS A 80 -14.12 -3.11 -9.69
C LYS A 80 -13.43 -4.21 -10.46
N LYS A 81 -14.14 -5.30 -10.72
CA LYS A 81 -13.65 -6.35 -11.61
C LYS A 81 -13.27 -5.75 -12.97
N GLY A 82 -12.04 -6.00 -13.39
CA GLY A 82 -11.50 -5.43 -14.63
C GLY A 82 -10.94 -4.03 -14.50
N GLY A 83 -11.01 -3.43 -13.30
CA GLY A 83 -10.42 -2.11 -13.06
C GLY A 83 -8.91 -2.16 -12.96
N GLU A 84 -8.29 -0.99 -13.03
CA GLU A 84 -6.83 -0.85 -12.99
C GLU A 84 -6.39 0.26 -12.05
N LEU A 85 -5.28 0.01 -11.34
CA LEU A 85 -4.57 1.03 -10.60
C LEU A 85 -3.24 1.32 -11.31
N HIS A 86 -3.00 2.60 -11.58
CA HIS A 86 -1.71 3.05 -12.11
C HIS A 86 -0.98 3.81 -11.01
N THR A 87 0.23 3.38 -10.70
CA THR A 87 1.07 4.02 -9.69
C THR A 87 2.37 4.47 -10.31
N ILE A 88 2.84 5.65 -9.94
CA ILE A 88 4.00 6.30 -10.55
C ILE A 88 5.02 6.64 -9.47
N ASP A 89 6.28 6.33 -9.73
CA ASP A 89 7.40 6.74 -8.87
C ASP A 89 8.61 7.12 -9.72
N ILE A 90 9.43 8.02 -9.22
CA ILE A 90 10.69 8.38 -9.87
C ILE A 90 11.82 7.42 -9.55
N ASN A 91 11.68 6.63 -8.47
CA ASN A 91 12.75 5.77 -7.97
C ASN A 91 12.67 4.38 -8.58
N GLU A 92 13.46 4.15 -9.64
CA GLU A 92 13.54 2.86 -10.32
C GLU A 92 14.13 1.76 -9.45
N GLU A 93 14.90 2.10 -8.41
CA GLU A 93 15.52 1.10 -7.54
C GLU A 93 14.50 0.29 -6.73
N LEU A 94 13.32 0.86 -6.49
CA LEU A 94 12.26 0.20 -5.73
C LEU A 94 11.29 -0.58 -6.59
N GLU A 95 11.41 -0.50 -7.92
CA GLU A 95 10.45 -1.11 -8.84
C GLU A 95 10.32 -2.62 -8.62
N ASP A 96 11.43 -3.33 -8.63
CA ASP A 96 11.42 -4.79 -8.48
C ASP A 96 10.87 -5.21 -7.11
N PHE A 97 11.26 -4.47 -6.07
CA PHE A 97 10.80 -4.72 -4.71
C PHE A 97 9.27 -4.57 -4.62
N ALA A 98 8.74 -3.45 -5.09
CA ALA A 98 7.30 -3.18 -5.08
C ALA A 98 6.54 -4.19 -5.94
N CYS A 99 7.02 -4.47 -7.14
CA CYS A 99 6.39 -5.44 -8.05
C CYS A 99 6.30 -6.83 -7.44
N SER A 100 7.33 -7.25 -6.70
CA SER A 100 7.31 -8.57 -6.05
C SER A 100 6.18 -8.70 -5.03
N PHE A 101 5.92 -7.66 -4.25
CA PHE A 101 4.83 -7.66 -3.27
C PHE A 101 3.45 -7.49 -3.91
N ILE A 102 3.35 -6.71 -4.96
CA ILE A 102 2.12 -6.59 -5.74
C ILE A 102 1.74 -7.96 -6.31
N GLN A 103 2.72 -8.70 -6.82
CA GLN A 103 2.50 -10.06 -7.31
C GLN A 103 2.09 -11.02 -6.18
N LYS A 104 2.75 -10.96 -5.03
CA LYS A 104 2.39 -11.78 -3.87
C LYS A 104 0.98 -11.51 -3.38
N ALA A 105 0.50 -10.28 -3.53
CA ALA A 105 -0.85 -9.89 -3.17
C ALA A 105 -1.90 -10.34 -4.20
N GLY A 106 -1.47 -10.94 -5.32
CA GLY A 106 -2.38 -11.37 -6.38
C GLY A 106 -2.90 -10.25 -7.25
N LEU A 107 -2.21 -9.11 -7.31
CA LEU A 107 -2.69 -7.89 -7.97
C LEU A 107 -1.88 -7.53 -9.22
N LYS A 108 -1.03 -8.41 -9.70
CA LYS A 108 -0.16 -8.16 -10.85
C LYS A 108 -0.94 -7.70 -12.09
N ASP A 109 -2.12 -8.27 -12.32
CA ASP A 109 -2.88 -8.00 -13.54
C ASP A 109 -3.62 -6.66 -13.49
N CYS A 110 -3.89 -6.12 -12.31
CA CYS A 110 -4.65 -4.89 -12.16
C CYS A 110 -3.83 -3.69 -11.69
N VAL A 111 -2.59 -3.88 -11.24
CA VAL A 111 -1.71 -2.79 -10.83
C VAL A 111 -0.64 -2.59 -11.89
N LYS A 112 -0.59 -1.39 -12.46
CA LYS A 112 0.36 -0.99 -13.50
C LYS A 112 1.34 0.02 -12.87
N MET A 113 2.59 -0.37 -12.76
CA MET A 113 3.62 0.46 -12.18
C MET A 113 4.38 1.21 -13.26
N HIS A 114 4.57 2.50 -13.07
CA HIS A 114 5.30 3.37 -13.99
C HIS A 114 6.45 4.02 -13.26
N VAL A 115 7.61 4.01 -13.87
CA VAL A 115 8.80 4.69 -13.36
C VAL A 115 9.08 5.89 -14.25
N GLY A 116 9.15 7.06 -13.63
CA GLY A 116 9.38 8.30 -14.36
C GLY A 116 8.93 9.51 -13.57
N ASP A 117 9.10 10.67 -14.19
CA ASP A 117 8.75 11.97 -13.60
C ASP A 117 7.47 12.53 -14.25
#